data_f7d11e9a69784418892f02bd56605eef
#
_entry.id   f7d11e9a69784418892f02bd56605eef
#
_cell.length_a   1.000
_cell.length_b   1.000
_cell.length_c   1.000
_cell.angle_alpha   90.00
_cell.angle_beta   90.00
_cell.angle_gamma   90.00
#
_symmetry.space_group_name_H-M   'P 1'
#
loop_
_entity.id
_entity.type
_entity.pdbx_description
1 polymer ?
#
loop_
_entity_poly.entity_id
_entity_poly.type
_entity_poly.pdbx_seq_one_letter_code
_entity_poly.pdbx_strand_id
1 'polypeptide(L)'
;IAEKFDAILQRFELTGRMKDFYDIYYLSRTFNFDGAKLQAAIFETLQRRGTPYDRDSFKRVVALADDEDMQKRWKFFLKTIKDNTLEFPFVIEEIQTFLEPVFDAIVNENEWQEQWNFIMKWNKNERSPKL
;
A
#
# COMPACT_ATOMS: atom_id res chain seq x y z
N ILE A 1 -3.76 -2.56 -7.53
CA ILE A 1 -3.23 -2.38 -6.16
C ILE A 1 -3.17 -3.70 -5.40
N ALA A 2 -4.21 -4.49 -5.48
CA ALA A 2 -4.28 -5.70 -4.65
C ALA A 2 -3.11 -6.66 -4.92
N GLU A 3 -2.77 -6.87 -6.19
CA GLU A 3 -1.68 -7.76 -6.54
C GLU A 3 -0.35 -7.23 -6.05
N LYS A 4 -0.14 -5.93 -6.15
CA LYS A 4 1.10 -5.32 -5.72
C LYS A 4 1.22 -5.33 -4.20
N PHE A 5 0.11 -5.13 -3.51
CA PHE A 5 0.12 -5.20 -2.06
C PHE A 5 0.40 -6.62 -1.58
N ASP A 6 -0.21 -7.62 -2.23
CA ASP A 6 0.07 -9.01 -1.92
C ASP A 6 1.58 -9.29 -2.08
N ALA A 7 2.18 -8.76 -3.13
CA ALA A 7 3.60 -8.99 -3.39
C ALA A 7 4.47 -8.46 -2.26
N ILE A 8 4.18 -7.28 -1.75
CA ILE A 8 5.03 -6.72 -0.69
C ILE A 8 4.74 -7.34 0.67
N LEU A 9 3.56 -7.92 0.86
CA LEU A 9 3.27 -8.62 2.12
C LEU A 9 3.98 -9.95 2.19
N GLN A 10 4.29 -10.56 1.05
CA GLN A 10 4.86 -11.90 1.08
C GLN A 10 6.27 -11.97 1.64
N ARG A 11 6.98 -10.89 1.65
CA ARG A 11 8.32 -10.80 2.26
C ARG A 11 9.42 -11.59 1.55
N PHE A 12 9.10 -12.54 0.68
CA PHE A 12 10.12 -13.24 -0.06
C PHE A 12 10.54 -12.37 -1.22
N GLU A 13 11.82 -12.28 -1.46
CA GLU A 13 12.32 -11.58 -2.64
C GLU A 13 11.86 -10.12 -2.69
N LEU A 14 11.69 -9.49 -1.54
CA LEU A 14 11.32 -8.07 -1.53
C LEU A 14 12.31 -7.21 -2.27
N THR A 15 13.54 -7.70 -2.41
CA THR A 15 14.57 -6.94 -3.12
C THR A 15 14.19 -6.70 -4.58
N GLY A 16 13.30 -7.50 -5.15
CA GLY A 16 12.83 -7.30 -6.50
C GLY A 16 11.51 -6.56 -6.59
N ARG A 17 11.03 -6.00 -5.47
CA ARG A 17 9.69 -5.41 -5.45
C ARG A 17 9.68 -3.89 -5.39
N MET A 18 10.80 -3.25 -5.69
CA MET A 18 10.85 -1.78 -5.62
C MET A 18 9.79 -1.15 -6.50
N LYS A 19 9.53 -1.72 -7.66
CA LYS A 19 8.51 -1.19 -8.55
C LYS A 19 7.11 -1.29 -7.93
N ASP A 20 6.85 -2.36 -7.19
CA ASP A 20 5.54 -2.51 -6.54
C ASP A 20 5.32 -1.42 -5.50
N PHE A 21 6.34 -1.10 -4.70
CA PHE A 21 6.24 0.00 -3.75
C PHE A 21 5.98 1.33 -4.50
N TYR A 22 6.74 1.57 -5.54
CA TYR A 22 6.58 2.81 -6.29
C TYR A 22 5.19 2.90 -6.93
N ASP A 23 4.71 1.82 -7.49
CA ASP A 23 3.42 1.83 -8.17
C ASP A 23 2.27 2.09 -7.20
N ILE A 24 2.31 1.48 -6.01
CA ILE A 24 1.29 1.75 -5.01
C ILE A 24 1.32 3.21 -4.62
N TYR A 25 2.52 3.74 -4.37
CA TYR A 25 2.68 5.15 -4.04
C TYR A 25 2.09 6.03 -5.13
N TYR A 26 2.45 5.77 -6.37
CA TYR A 26 2.00 6.56 -7.51
C TYR A 26 0.48 6.50 -7.66
N LEU A 27 -0.09 5.31 -7.56
CA LEU A 27 -1.53 5.13 -7.74
C LEU A 27 -2.32 5.82 -6.64
N SER A 28 -1.82 5.81 -5.42
CA SER A 28 -2.51 6.46 -4.31
C SER A 28 -2.58 7.97 -4.49
N ARG A 29 -1.64 8.54 -5.23
CA ARG A 29 -1.60 9.98 -5.46
C ARG A 29 -2.34 10.38 -6.72
N THR A 30 -2.64 9.42 -7.57
CA THR A 30 -3.20 9.72 -8.89
C THR A 30 -4.69 9.41 -8.99
N PHE A 31 -5.15 8.39 -8.28
CA PHE A 31 -6.54 7.93 -8.44
C PHE A 31 -7.28 7.96 -7.12
N ASN A 32 -8.60 8.05 -7.22
CA ASN A 32 -9.49 7.91 -6.08
C ASN A 32 -9.86 6.45 -5.93
N PHE A 33 -10.15 6.02 -4.71
CA PHE A 33 -10.51 4.63 -4.45
C PHE A 33 -11.70 4.53 -3.52
N ASP A 34 -12.60 3.60 -3.83
CA ASP A 34 -13.67 3.23 -2.92
C ASP A 34 -13.11 2.21 -1.94
N GLY A 35 -13.18 2.52 -0.65
CA GLY A 35 -12.55 1.67 0.37
C GLY A 35 -13.10 0.28 0.43
N ALA A 36 -14.42 0.12 0.28
CA ALA A 36 -15.01 -1.22 0.34
C ALA A 36 -14.55 -2.07 -0.83
N LYS A 37 -14.47 -1.48 -2.02
CA LYS A 37 -14.00 -2.23 -3.19
C LYS A 37 -12.54 -2.58 -3.07
N LEU A 38 -11.72 -1.65 -2.56
CA LEU A 38 -10.31 -1.91 -2.38
C LEU A 38 -10.09 -3.03 -1.36
N GLN A 39 -10.83 -2.98 -0.24
CA GLN A 39 -10.75 -4.02 0.78
C GLN A 39 -11.10 -5.38 0.20
N ALA A 40 -12.20 -5.44 -0.56
CA ALA A 40 -12.63 -6.71 -1.14
C ALA A 40 -11.60 -7.26 -2.12
N ALA A 41 -11.01 -6.39 -2.94
CA ALA A 41 -10.01 -6.82 -3.91
C ALA A 41 -8.76 -7.35 -3.22
N ILE A 42 -8.31 -6.67 -2.16
CA ILE A 42 -7.14 -7.13 -1.41
C ILE A 42 -7.43 -8.45 -0.74
N PHE A 43 -8.57 -8.56 -0.05
CA PHE A 43 -8.91 -9.79 0.65
C PHE A 43 -9.00 -10.96 -0.33
N GLU A 44 -9.66 -10.76 -1.45
CA GLU A 44 -9.79 -11.82 -2.46
C GLU A 44 -8.42 -12.26 -2.98
N THR A 45 -7.53 -11.31 -3.24
CA THR A 45 -6.20 -11.63 -3.73
C THR A 45 -5.41 -12.43 -2.70
N LEU A 46 -5.46 -12.02 -1.44
CA LEU A 46 -4.74 -12.74 -0.38
C LEU A 46 -5.27 -14.17 -0.26
N GLN A 47 -6.58 -14.34 -0.35
CA GLN A 47 -7.18 -15.67 -0.26
C GLN A 47 -6.82 -16.54 -1.47
N ARG A 48 -6.92 -15.98 -2.65
CA ARG A 48 -6.66 -16.74 -3.87
C ARG A 48 -5.20 -17.17 -3.95
N ARG A 49 -4.30 -16.35 -3.50
CA ARG A 49 -2.88 -16.67 -3.54
C ARG A 49 -2.40 -17.43 -2.30
N GLY A 50 -3.27 -17.59 -1.31
CA GLY A 50 -2.89 -18.26 -0.09
C GLY A 50 -1.81 -17.56 0.68
N THR A 51 -1.75 -16.23 0.58
CA THR A 51 -0.73 -15.45 1.28
C THR A 51 -1.05 -15.40 2.76
N PRO A 52 -0.18 -15.91 3.62
CA PRO A 52 -0.45 -15.86 5.06
C PRO A 52 -0.25 -14.43 5.56
N TYR A 53 -1.10 -14.01 6.47
CA TYR A 53 -0.94 -12.71 7.10
C TYR A 53 -1.50 -12.75 8.52
N ASP A 54 -1.00 -11.85 9.35
CA ASP A 54 -1.48 -11.72 10.70
C ASP A 54 -1.50 -10.23 11.05
N ARG A 55 -1.86 -9.94 12.28
CA ARG A 55 -2.01 -8.58 12.74
C ARG A 55 -0.73 -7.75 12.56
N ASP A 56 0.43 -8.40 12.58
CA ASP A 56 1.71 -7.69 12.50
C ASP A 56 2.30 -7.66 11.10
N SER A 57 1.62 -8.21 10.12
CA SER A 57 2.18 -8.27 8.76
C SER A 57 2.50 -6.89 8.20
N PHE A 58 1.59 -5.93 8.37
CA PHE A 58 1.86 -4.58 7.86
C PHE A 58 2.98 -3.90 8.63
N LYS A 59 3.08 -4.16 9.91
CA LYS A 59 4.16 -3.57 10.70
C LYS A 59 5.53 -4.01 10.19
N ARG A 60 5.63 -5.24 9.69
CA ARG A 60 6.87 -5.73 9.12
C ARG A 60 7.21 -5.02 7.81
N VAL A 61 6.20 -4.66 7.04
CA VAL A 61 6.40 -3.86 5.83
C VAL A 61 6.89 -2.46 6.21
N VAL A 62 6.25 -1.84 7.19
CA VAL A 62 6.63 -0.49 7.62
C VAL A 62 8.07 -0.47 8.13
N ALA A 63 8.49 -1.53 8.82
CA ALA A 63 9.84 -1.59 9.36
C ALA A 63 10.91 -1.59 8.25
N LEU A 64 10.54 -1.93 7.02
CA LEU A 64 11.50 -1.90 5.92
C LEU A 64 12.01 -0.50 5.62
N ALA A 65 11.29 0.52 6.06
CA ALA A 65 11.72 1.91 5.82
C ALA A 65 13.11 2.18 6.39
N ASP A 66 13.48 1.48 7.48
CA ASP A 66 14.76 1.69 8.12
C ASP A 66 15.81 0.66 7.71
N ASP A 67 15.49 -0.22 6.79
CA ASP A 67 16.41 -1.27 6.37
C ASP A 67 17.40 -0.71 5.36
N GLU A 68 18.68 -0.79 5.67
CA GLU A 68 19.70 -0.18 4.82
C GLU A 68 19.78 -0.83 3.44
N ASP A 69 19.61 -2.14 3.37
CA ASP A 69 19.65 -2.82 2.08
C ASP A 69 18.49 -2.39 1.20
N MET A 70 17.31 -2.28 1.78
CA MET A 70 16.15 -1.82 1.02
C MET A 70 16.34 -0.39 0.53
N GLN A 71 16.91 0.48 1.36
CA GLN A 71 17.16 1.85 0.96
C GLN A 71 18.16 1.93 -0.20
N LYS A 72 19.18 1.08 -0.18
CA LYS A 72 20.14 1.03 -1.28
C LYS A 72 19.48 0.55 -2.57
N ARG A 73 18.65 -0.47 -2.47
CA ARG A 73 17.95 -0.99 -3.64
C ARG A 73 16.97 0.03 -4.19
N TRP A 74 16.36 0.81 -3.30
CA TRP A 74 15.47 1.88 -3.72
C TRP A 74 16.24 2.94 -4.52
N LYS A 75 17.39 3.35 -4.04
CA LYS A 75 18.20 4.34 -4.75
C LYS A 75 18.58 3.84 -6.14
N PHE A 76 18.91 2.57 -6.24
CA PHE A 76 19.24 1.99 -7.52
C PHE A 76 18.01 2.00 -8.45
N PHE A 77 16.86 1.65 -7.92
CA PHE A 77 15.61 1.67 -8.67
C PHE A 77 15.29 3.07 -9.20
N LEU A 78 15.52 4.09 -8.38
CA LEU A 78 15.20 5.46 -8.78
C LEU A 78 15.95 5.89 -10.03
N LYS A 79 17.11 5.31 -10.28
CA LYS A 79 17.84 5.63 -11.50
C LYS A 79 17.06 5.21 -12.74
N THR A 80 16.24 4.17 -12.63
CA THR A 80 15.48 3.69 -13.79
C THR A 80 14.29 4.59 -14.09
N ILE A 81 13.80 5.34 -13.11
CA ILE A 81 12.66 6.23 -13.34
C ILE A 81 13.09 7.70 -13.34
N LYS A 82 14.40 7.94 -13.25
CA LYS A 82 14.96 9.28 -13.34
C LYS A 82 14.43 10.24 -12.28
N ASP A 83 14.16 9.71 -11.09
CA ASP A 83 13.72 10.53 -9.99
C ASP A 83 14.63 10.19 -8.83
N ASN A 84 15.54 11.09 -8.48
CA ASN A 84 16.49 10.82 -7.40
C ASN A 84 16.17 11.62 -6.14
N THR A 85 14.96 12.14 -6.02
CA THR A 85 14.58 12.91 -4.86
C THR A 85 13.62 12.16 -3.93
N LEU A 86 13.06 11.04 -4.38
CA LEU A 86 12.04 10.33 -3.62
C LEU A 86 12.71 9.35 -2.66
N GLU A 87 12.48 9.53 -1.37
CA GLU A 87 13.11 8.70 -0.34
C GLU A 87 12.23 7.50 -0.01
N PHE A 88 12.86 6.35 0.21
CA PHE A 88 12.11 5.13 0.51
C PHE A 88 11.25 5.25 1.78
N PRO A 89 11.78 5.80 2.89
CA PRO A 89 10.94 5.95 4.09
C PRO A 89 9.69 6.79 3.84
N PHE A 90 9.80 7.82 3.01
CA PHE A 90 8.64 8.63 2.69
C PHE A 90 7.60 7.81 1.91
N VAL A 91 8.05 7.00 0.96
CA VAL A 91 7.15 6.15 0.18
C VAL A 91 6.44 5.16 1.09
N ILE A 92 7.17 4.54 2.02
CA ILE A 92 6.57 3.60 2.97
C ILE A 92 5.52 4.31 3.82
N GLU A 93 5.81 5.53 4.28
CA GLU A 93 4.85 6.28 5.08
C GLU A 93 3.57 6.57 4.29
N GLU A 94 3.71 6.93 3.02
CA GLU A 94 2.54 7.19 2.18
C GLU A 94 1.74 5.93 1.94
N ILE A 95 2.41 4.80 1.73
CA ILE A 95 1.72 3.52 1.57
C ILE A 95 0.99 3.15 2.86
N GLN A 96 1.62 3.41 4.01
CA GLN A 96 1.02 3.12 5.30
C GLN A 96 -0.27 3.92 5.48
N THR A 97 -0.25 5.20 5.18
CA THR A 97 -1.44 6.05 5.28
C THR A 97 -2.57 5.51 4.39
N PHE A 98 -2.20 5.01 3.23
CA PHE A 98 -3.19 4.55 2.26
C PHE A 98 -3.72 3.15 2.59
N LEU A 99 -2.86 2.22 2.91
CA LEU A 99 -3.27 0.81 2.97
C LEU A 99 -3.40 0.22 4.37
N GLU A 100 -2.75 0.79 5.38
CA GLU A 100 -2.84 0.17 6.71
C GLU A 100 -4.27 0.16 7.26
N PRO A 101 -5.08 1.22 7.10
CA PRO A 101 -6.46 1.15 7.59
C PRO A 101 -7.27 0.05 6.91
N VAL A 102 -7.02 -0.15 5.61
CA VAL A 102 -7.73 -1.19 4.85
C VAL A 102 -7.30 -2.57 5.36
N PHE A 103 -6.00 -2.75 5.56
CA PHE A 103 -5.47 -4.02 6.04
C PHE A 103 -5.96 -4.32 7.46
N ASP A 104 -5.98 -3.30 8.33
CA ASP A 104 -6.48 -3.49 9.69
C ASP A 104 -7.94 -3.91 9.67
N ALA A 105 -8.73 -3.35 8.76
CA ALA A 105 -10.13 -3.75 8.64
C ALA A 105 -10.25 -5.20 8.22
N ILE A 106 -9.37 -5.67 7.33
CA ILE A 106 -9.37 -7.07 6.93
C ILE A 106 -9.03 -7.96 8.13
N VAL A 107 -7.99 -7.63 8.87
CA VAL A 107 -7.55 -8.43 10.02
C VAL A 107 -8.63 -8.49 11.09
N ASN A 108 -9.31 -7.38 11.32
CA ASN A 108 -10.33 -7.28 12.37
C ASN A 108 -11.71 -7.66 11.86
N GLU A 109 -11.84 -8.04 10.60
CA GLU A 109 -13.10 -8.45 9.99
C GLU A 109 -14.15 -7.35 10.05
N ASN A 110 -13.70 -6.11 9.88
CA ASN A 110 -14.56 -4.95 9.78
C ASN A 110 -14.67 -4.51 8.35
N GLU A 111 -15.68 -3.72 8.04
CA GLU A 111 -15.79 -3.14 6.71
C GLU A 111 -15.10 -1.78 6.68
N TRP A 112 -14.43 -1.49 5.57
CA TRP A 112 -13.77 -0.21 5.38
C TRP A 112 -14.52 0.53 4.30
N GLN A 113 -15.35 1.49 4.67
CA GLN A 113 -16.27 2.12 3.72
C GLN A 113 -15.91 3.55 3.38
N GLU A 114 -14.74 4.01 3.74
CA GLU A 114 -14.34 5.37 3.43
C GLU A 114 -13.88 5.50 2.00
N GLN A 115 -13.75 6.73 1.55
CA GLN A 115 -13.34 7.05 0.18
C GLN A 115 -11.97 7.70 0.23
N TRP A 116 -11.14 7.38 -0.73
CA TRP A 116 -9.78 7.91 -0.78
C TRP A 116 -9.62 8.91 -1.91
N ASN A 117 -9.05 10.06 -1.60
CA ASN A 117 -8.37 10.84 -2.62
C ASN A 117 -7.09 11.39 -1.98
N PHE A 118 -6.14 11.77 -2.82
CA PHE A 118 -4.84 12.14 -2.33
C PHE A 118 -4.88 13.36 -1.40
N ILE A 119 -5.74 14.33 -1.68
CA ILE A 119 -5.80 15.56 -0.91
C ILE A 119 -6.41 15.30 0.46
N MET A 120 -7.54 14.61 0.51
CA MET A 120 -8.29 14.42 1.73
C MET A 120 -7.98 13.11 2.44
N LYS A 121 -7.21 12.25 1.81
CA LYS A 121 -6.91 10.91 2.33
C LYS A 121 -8.21 10.14 2.51
N TRP A 122 -8.25 9.20 3.47
CA TRP A 122 -9.50 8.48 3.73
C TRP A 122 -10.50 9.41 4.39
N ASN A 123 -11.71 9.44 3.84
CA ASN A 123 -12.75 10.30 4.41
C ASN A 123 -14.12 9.69 4.07
N LYS A 124 -15.13 10.11 4.82
CA LYS A 124 -16.46 9.56 4.66
C LYS A 124 -17.31 10.27 3.67
N ASN A 125 -16.81 11.32 3.05
CA ASN A 125 -17.61 12.10 2.33
C ASN A 125 -17.67 11.77 1.00
N GLU A 126 -17.87 11.25 0.44
CA GLU A 126 -17.76 11.05 -0.65
C GLU A 126 -18.62 11.02 -1.54
N ARG A 127 -19.33 10.67 -1.57
CA ARG A 127 -20.10 10.54 -2.48
C ARG A 127 -20.94 11.47 -2.62
N SER A 128 -21.22 12.05 -2.98
CA SER A 128 -22.00 12.80 -3.13
C SER A 128 -22.79 13.38 -2.66
N PRO A 129 -23.10 14.02 -2.64
CA PRO A 129 -23.88 14.62 -2.00
C PRO A 129 -25.06 14.82 -2.48
N LYS A 130 -25.47 14.84 -2.64
CA LYS A 130 -26.42 14.99 -2.92
C LYS A 130 -27.01 15.88 -2.73
N LEU A 131 -27.24 16.25 -2.82
CA LEU A 131 -27.85 17.09 -2.72
C LEU A 131 -28.56 17.22 -2.89
#